data_36014a77820b4080fdbc3d73cd1b132c
#
_entry.id   36014a77820b4080fdbc3d73cd1b132c
#
_cell.length_a   1.000
_cell.length_b   1.000
_cell.length_c   1.000
_cell.angle_alpha   90.00
_cell.angle_beta   90.00
_cell.angle_gamma   90.00
#
_symmetry.space_group_name_H-M   'P 1'
#
loop_
_entity.id
_entity.type
_entity.pdbx_description
1 polymer ?
#
loop_
_entity_poly.entity_id
_entity_poly.type
_entity_poly.pdbx_seq_one_letter_code
_entity_poly.pdbx_strand_id
1 'polypeptide(L)'
;MASDLRRVTFNYPGSVSGPVAVIGSFNQWNPLAHPLRRIDMEWRIEVFLPPGTYPYAFLIDGQVGRDPSGHVLYGPLGGRYSVLTVAD
;
A
#
# COMPACT_ATOMS: atom_id res chain seq x y z
N MET A 1 4.17 -7.95 26.66
CA MET A 1 4.98 -7.23 25.73
C MET A 1 4.16 -6.56 24.66
N ALA A 2 4.16 -5.31 24.64
CA ALA A 2 3.42 -4.58 23.62
C ALA A 2 4.08 -4.77 22.27
N SER A 3 3.28 -4.95 21.25
CA SER A 3 3.81 -4.96 19.91
C SER A 3 4.24 -3.54 19.56
N ASP A 4 5.29 -3.44 18.78
CA ASP A 4 5.89 -2.17 18.45
C ASP A 4 5.36 -1.71 17.09
N LEU A 5 4.05 -1.49 17.04
CA LEU A 5 3.39 -1.15 15.79
C LEU A 5 3.47 0.35 15.52
N ARG A 6 3.70 0.67 14.27
CA ARG A 6 3.71 2.05 13.77
C ARG A 6 2.52 2.26 12.86
N ARG A 7 1.92 3.42 12.94
CA ARG A 7 0.83 3.78 12.03
C ARG A 7 1.41 4.21 10.69
N VAL A 8 0.98 3.54 9.64
CA VAL A 8 1.38 3.84 8.27
C VAL A 8 0.14 4.26 7.51
N THR A 9 0.22 5.40 6.84
CA THR A 9 -0.89 5.91 6.04
C THR A 9 -0.56 5.73 4.57
N PHE A 10 -1.41 5.02 3.84
CA PHE A 10 -1.29 4.89 2.40
C PHE A 10 -2.29 5.83 1.73
N ASN A 11 -1.80 6.64 0.80
CA ASN A 11 -2.62 7.60 0.07
C ASN A 11 -2.48 7.36 -1.43
N TYR A 12 -3.57 7.59 -2.14
CA TYR A 12 -3.54 7.59 -3.60
C TYR A 12 -4.36 8.76 -4.12
N PRO A 13 -3.96 9.38 -5.25
CA PRO A 13 -4.69 10.54 -5.76
C PRO A 13 -6.16 10.26 -6.01
N GLY A 14 -7.01 11.18 -5.59
CA GLY A 14 -8.44 11.03 -5.73
C GLY A 14 -8.94 11.25 -7.15
N SER A 15 -8.05 11.60 -8.08
CA SER A 15 -8.42 11.74 -9.48
C SER A 15 -8.75 10.41 -10.14
N VAL A 16 -8.32 9.29 -9.55
CA VAL A 16 -8.72 7.98 -10.07
C VAL A 16 -10.10 7.63 -9.52
N SER A 17 -10.90 6.95 -10.31
CA SER A 17 -12.26 6.63 -9.90
C SER A 17 -12.35 5.41 -8.98
N GLY A 18 -11.29 4.61 -8.90
CA GLY A 18 -11.28 3.47 -8.00
C GLY A 18 -12.13 2.31 -8.44
N PRO A 19 -12.27 1.29 -7.60
CA PRO A 19 -11.76 1.20 -6.23
C PRO A 19 -10.25 1.10 -6.16
N VAL A 20 -9.70 1.51 -5.02
CA VAL A 20 -8.27 1.47 -4.76
C VAL A 20 -8.02 0.59 -3.55
N ALA A 21 -7.02 -0.28 -3.63
CA ALA A 21 -6.60 -1.11 -2.53
C ALA A 21 -5.07 -1.14 -2.47
N VAL A 22 -4.52 -1.43 -1.30
CA VAL A 22 -3.09 -1.64 -1.16
C VAL A 22 -2.84 -3.13 -0.90
N ILE A 23 -1.86 -3.68 -1.61
CA ILE A 23 -1.44 -5.06 -1.46
C ILE A 23 0.05 -5.08 -1.18
N GLY A 24 0.48 -5.99 -0.35
CA GLY A 24 1.90 -6.08 -0.01
C GLY A 24 2.19 -7.30 0.81
N SER A 25 3.48 -7.44 1.19
CA SER A 25 3.90 -8.56 2.00
C SER A 25 3.21 -8.60 3.36
N PHE A 26 2.73 -7.45 3.83
CA PHE A 26 2.08 -7.36 5.13
C PHE A 26 0.66 -7.92 5.13
N ASN A 27 0.07 -8.19 3.97
CA ASN A 27 -1.27 -8.78 3.89
C ASN A 27 -1.34 -9.93 2.88
N GLN A 28 -0.22 -10.59 2.62
CA GLN A 28 -0.10 -11.70 1.68
C GLN A 28 -0.58 -11.33 0.27
N TRP A 29 -0.41 -10.07 -0.10
CA TRP A 29 -0.82 -9.55 -1.42
C TRP A 29 -2.31 -9.76 -1.70
N ASN A 30 -3.12 -9.77 -0.64
CA ASN A 30 -4.54 -10.02 -0.73
C ASN A 30 -5.28 -8.74 -1.17
N PRO A 31 -5.92 -8.74 -2.33
CA PRO A 31 -6.58 -7.54 -2.84
C PRO A 31 -7.80 -7.12 -2.03
N LEU A 32 -8.28 -7.98 -1.15
CA LEU A 32 -9.48 -7.69 -0.35
C LEU A 32 -9.15 -7.26 1.07
N ALA A 33 -7.87 -7.29 1.47
CA ALA A 33 -7.52 -7.05 2.86
C ALA A 33 -7.51 -5.58 3.25
N HIS A 34 -7.06 -4.71 2.36
CA HIS A 34 -6.89 -3.29 2.69
C HIS A 34 -7.42 -2.38 1.57
N PRO A 35 -8.74 -2.32 1.40
CA PRO A 35 -9.32 -1.34 0.47
C PRO A 35 -9.18 0.07 1.06
N LEU A 36 -8.78 1.02 0.24
CA LEU A 36 -8.70 2.40 0.64
C LEU A 36 -10.09 3.04 0.59
N ARG A 37 -10.27 4.10 1.36
CA ARG A 37 -11.52 4.85 1.38
C ARG A 37 -11.30 6.20 0.74
N ARG A 38 -12.27 6.64 -0.04
CA ARG A 38 -12.21 7.97 -0.61
C ARG A 38 -12.58 9.00 0.45
N ILE A 39 -11.63 9.86 0.76
CA ILE A 39 -11.82 10.92 1.76
C ILE A 39 -11.39 12.23 1.09
N ASP A 40 -12.36 13.12 0.88
CA ASP A 40 -12.11 14.37 0.18
C ASP A 40 -11.49 14.12 -1.20
N MET A 41 -10.25 14.56 -1.40
CA MET A 41 -9.60 14.50 -2.69
C MET A 41 -8.58 13.37 -2.79
N GLU A 42 -8.68 12.38 -1.91
CA GLU A 42 -7.71 11.28 -1.94
C GLU A 42 -8.32 9.98 -1.43
N TRP A 43 -7.68 8.89 -1.82
CA TRP A 43 -7.94 7.57 -1.27
C TRP A 43 -6.97 7.33 -0.14
N ARG A 44 -7.44 6.79 0.99
CA ARG A 44 -6.61 6.66 2.19
C ARG A 44 -6.97 5.43 3.00
N ILE A 45 -5.93 4.83 3.60
CA ILE A 45 -6.11 3.82 4.64
C ILE A 45 -4.93 3.91 5.60
N GLU A 46 -5.19 3.58 6.86
CA GLU A 46 -4.16 3.46 7.87
C GLU A 46 -3.97 1.99 8.21
N VAL A 47 -2.70 1.58 8.27
CA VAL A 47 -2.33 0.21 8.60
C VAL A 47 -1.26 0.27 9.67
N PHE A 48 -1.33 -0.63 10.65
CA PHE A 48 -0.33 -0.67 11.73
C PHE A 48 0.63 -1.81 11.46
N LEU A 49 1.92 -1.47 11.35
CA LEU A 49 2.96 -2.43 10.97
C LEU A 49 4.13 -2.32 11.94
N PRO A 50 4.76 -3.46 12.28
CA PRO A 50 6.03 -3.40 13.02
C PRO A 50 7.12 -2.81 12.15
N PRO A 51 8.21 -2.33 12.76
CA PRO A 51 9.36 -1.86 11.98
C PRO A 51 9.85 -2.93 11.01
N GLY A 52 10.23 -2.51 9.83
CA GLY A 52 10.68 -3.42 8.80
C GLY A 52 10.55 -2.81 7.41
N THR A 53 10.84 -3.63 6.43
CA THR A 53 10.77 -3.24 5.02
C THR A 53 9.72 -4.09 4.32
N TYR A 54 8.80 -3.43 3.63
CA TYR A 54 7.63 -4.09 3.06
C TYR A 54 7.48 -3.70 1.58
N PRO A 55 7.59 -4.66 0.67
CA PRO A 55 7.18 -4.40 -0.71
C PRO A 55 5.67 -4.31 -0.80
N TYR A 56 5.18 -3.39 -1.61
CA TYR A 56 3.74 -3.17 -1.75
C TYR A 56 3.42 -2.58 -3.12
N ALA A 57 2.16 -2.61 -3.48
CA ALA A 57 1.64 -1.97 -4.68
C ALA A 57 0.21 -1.53 -4.44
N PHE A 58 -0.30 -0.66 -5.31
CA PHE A 58 -1.70 -0.31 -5.29
C PHE A 58 -2.43 -1.06 -6.39
N LEU A 59 -3.69 -1.43 -6.11
CA LEU A 59 -4.61 -1.91 -7.12
C LEU A 59 -5.63 -0.80 -7.39
N ILE A 60 -5.70 -0.36 -8.62
CA ILE A 60 -6.66 0.64 -9.04
C ILE A 60 -7.58 -0.02 -10.04
N ASP A 61 -8.84 -0.19 -9.64
CA ASP A 61 -9.85 -0.88 -10.45
C ASP A 61 -9.35 -2.25 -10.90
N GLY A 62 -8.70 -2.97 -9.98
CA GLY A 62 -8.20 -4.31 -10.22
C GLY A 62 -6.87 -4.39 -10.95
N GLN A 63 -6.27 -3.26 -11.30
CA GLN A 63 -5.00 -3.23 -12.01
C GLN A 63 -3.89 -2.68 -11.12
N VAL A 64 -2.72 -3.27 -11.22
CA VAL A 64 -1.59 -2.83 -10.41
C VAL A 64 -1.11 -1.47 -10.89
N GLY A 65 -1.09 -0.52 -9.96
CA GLY A 65 -0.49 0.79 -10.16
C GLY A 65 0.60 1.00 -9.13
N ARG A 66 1.57 1.82 -9.45
CA ARG A 66 2.64 2.10 -8.51
C ARG A 66 2.32 3.36 -7.71
N ASP A 67 2.90 3.44 -6.52
CA ASP A 67 2.82 4.63 -5.70
C ASP A 67 3.65 5.74 -6.36
N PRO A 68 3.04 6.88 -6.71
CA PRO A 68 3.79 7.97 -7.34
C PRO A 68 4.91 8.51 -6.46
N SER A 69 4.82 8.34 -5.14
CA SER A 69 5.83 8.83 -4.21
C SER A 69 6.82 7.77 -3.79
N GLY A 70 6.68 6.53 -4.24
CA GLY A 70 7.51 5.41 -3.82
C GLY A 70 8.57 5.06 -4.85
N HIS A 71 9.59 4.36 -4.38
CA HIS A 71 10.58 3.77 -5.26
C HIS A 71 10.00 2.53 -5.92
N VAL A 72 10.28 2.37 -7.22
CA VAL A 72 9.75 1.24 -7.98
C VAL A 72 10.83 0.18 -8.11
N LEU A 73 10.47 -1.06 -7.74
CA LEU A 73 11.32 -2.21 -7.95
C LEU A 73 10.60 -3.20 -8.87
N TYR A 74 11.36 -4.07 -9.49
CA TYR A 74 10.80 -5.12 -10.33
C TYR A 74 10.93 -6.44 -9.59
N GLY A 75 9.78 -7.02 -9.25
CA GLY A 75 9.76 -8.23 -8.49
C GLY A 75 9.90 -9.49 -9.35
N PRO A 76 10.09 -10.61 -8.69
CA PRO A 76 10.26 -11.90 -9.39
C PRO A 76 9.00 -12.34 -10.15
N LEU A 77 7.86 -11.77 -9.82
CA LEU A 77 6.61 -12.07 -10.51
C LEU A 77 6.40 -11.17 -11.73
N GLY A 78 7.41 -10.40 -12.11
CA GLY A 78 7.32 -9.54 -13.27
C GLY A 78 6.53 -8.27 -13.07
N GLY A 79 6.00 -8.06 -11.88
CA GLY A 79 5.23 -6.88 -11.56
C GLY A 79 6.10 -5.78 -10.98
N ARG A 80 5.59 -4.56 -11.02
CA ARG A 80 6.22 -3.42 -10.36
C ARG A 80 5.66 -3.27 -8.96
N TYR A 81 6.53 -2.94 -8.03
CA TYR A 81 6.09 -2.65 -6.68
C TYR A 81 7.00 -1.59 -6.06
N SER A 82 6.50 -0.98 -5.01
CA SER A 82 7.25 0.00 -4.23
C SER A 82 7.71 -0.65 -2.94
N VAL A 83 8.61 0.02 -2.23
CA VAL A 83 9.10 -0.47 -0.95
C VAL A 83 8.82 0.58 0.11
N LEU A 84 8.25 0.12 1.22
CA LEU A 84 7.99 0.93 2.39
C LEU A 84 8.95 0.51 3.48
N THR A 85 9.63 1.48 4.09
CA THR A 85 10.45 1.22 5.27
C THR A 85 9.79 1.85 6.49
N VAL A 86 9.49 1.02 7.47
CA VAL A 86 8.93 1.46 8.74
C VAL A 86 10.05 1.48 9.75
N ALA A 87 10.39 2.68 10.23
CA ALA A 87 11.51 2.88 11.14
C ALA A 87 11.16 2.47 12.57
N ASP A 88 12.17 2.17 13.32
CA ASP A 88 12.04 1.85 14.75
C ASP A 88 11.52 3.03 15.56
#